data_741d178e5ff0d11352cbad8e850742d8
#
_entry.id   741d178e5ff0d11352cbad8e850742d8
#
_cell.length_a   1.000
_cell.length_b   1.000
_cell.length_c   1.000
_cell.angle_alpha   90.00
_cell.angle_beta   90.00
_cell.angle_gamma   90.00
#
_symmetry.space_group_name_H-M   'P 1'
#
loop_
_entity.id
_entity.type
_entity.pdbx_description
1 polymer ?
#
loop_
_entity_poly.entity_id
_entity_poly.type
_entity_poly.pdbx_seq_one_letter_code
_entity_poly.pdbx_strand_id
1 'polypeptide(L)'
;MCLLVTQSKSSPILSDAWLTDFYDFNSDGVGVMFANNGDLVIKKIIPKNAEEFIQFYRADIQGRDCAFHLRMRTHGEIDLANCHPYEVLNRAEHGIDLWLMHNGVLSTGNKANVKMSDTWHYINDYLKPMLAGNPDFAFHPAFKALVSDHIGGSNKFVLMDNEGRQVVINQEEGVYWGGLWLSNTYAWSASKSAGKYPVNGKKAKKQVKEMPEIRSVYKYSYIPTTYDYLGKGDYMVSDEYTVQSNLDDLDYCGISHGVTVGMGLDFVDEFGMESFLDVIDQAMDRAIDGQWFTKVMGDHAKAREVFPYLGRYGVSNGI
;
A
#
# COMPACT_ATOMS: atom_id res chain seq x y z
N MET A 1 9.91 15.72 2.47
CA MET A 1 8.74 14.93 2.93
C MET A 1 9.24 13.58 3.41
N CYS A 2 8.65 13.07 4.49
CA CYS A 2 8.94 11.76 5.05
C CYS A 2 8.74 10.62 4.02
N LEU A 3 9.25 9.44 4.32
CA LEU A 3 8.94 8.22 3.58
C LEU A 3 8.22 7.24 4.52
N LEU A 4 7.04 6.80 4.12
CA LEU A 4 6.25 5.78 4.80
C LEU A 4 6.16 4.57 3.87
N VAL A 5 6.45 3.39 4.40
CA VAL A 5 6.53 2.14 3.64
C VAL A 5 5.74 1.05 4.37
N THR A 6 4.99 0.28 3.62
CA THR A 6 4.48 -1.02 4.08
C THR A 6 5.13 -2.14 3.31
N GLN A 7 5.43 -3.23 3.99
CA GLN A 7 5.98 -4.44 3.37
C GLN A 7 5.37 -5.70 3.97
N SER A 8 5.42 -6.77 3.22
CA SER A 8 5.12 -8.11 3.69
C SER A 8 6.41 -8.88 3.99
N LYS A 9 6.31 -9.97 4.75
CA LYS A 9 7.43 -10.89 5.00
C LYS A 9 8.00 -11.50 3.71
N SER A 10 7.22 -11.53 2.63
CA SER A 10 7.63 -12.01 1.31
C SER A 10 8.24 -10.92 0.42
N SER A 11 8.24 -9.67 0.86
CA SER A 11 8.85 -8.58 0.10
C SER A 11 10.35 -8.80 -0.10
N PRO A 12 10.91 -8.38 -1.25
CA PRO A 12 12.34 -8.50 -1.51
C PRO A 12 13.18 -7.78 -0.45
N ILE A 13 14.36 -8.32 -0.19
CA ILE A 13 15.33 -7.66 0.67
C ILE A 13 15.87 -6.41 -0.04
N LEU A 14 15.69 -5.25 0.57
CA LEU A 14 16.23 -3.99 0.05
C LEU A 14 17.76 -4.00 0.12
N SER A 15 18.41 -3.54 -0.95
CA SER A 15 19.86 -3.38 -0.97
C SER A 15 20.30 -2.21 -0.09
N ASP A 16 21.55 -2.25 0.37
CA ASP A 16 22.13 -1.17 1.18
C ASP A 16 22.12 0.17 0.43
N ALA A 17 22.27 0.16 -0.90
CA ALA A 17 22.18 1.35 -1.72
C ALA A 17 20.78 2.02 -1.63
N TRP A 18 19.71 1.22 -1.66
CA TRP A 18 18.34 1.72 -1.48
C TRP A 18 18.09 2.26 -0.09
N LEU A 19 18.55 1.53 0.93
CA LEU A 19 18.42 1.94 2.32
C LEU A 19 19.20 3.23 2.58
N THR A 20 20.39 3.38 1.98
CA THR A 20 21.18 4.61 2.05
C THR A 20 20.42 5.78 1.41
N ASP A 21 19.83 5.58 0.22
CA ASP A 21 19.06 6.63 -0.43
C ASP A 21 17.84 7.03 0.42
N PHE A 22 17.14 6.08 1.04
CA PHE A 22 16.02 6.38 1.94
C PHE A 22 16.46 7.22 3.14
N TYR A 23 17.59 6.86 3.75
CA TYR A 23 18.16 7.57 4.88
C TYR A 23 18.64 8.98 4.51
N ASP A 24 19.39 9.13 3.42
CA ASP A 24 19.96 10.42 2.98
C ASP A 24 18.89 11.50 2.79
N PHE A 25 17.67 11.09 2.44
CA PHE A 25 16.53 12.00 2.28
C PHE A 25 15.70 12.18 3.56
N ASN A 26 15.79 11.26 4.51
CA ASN A 26 14.88 11.20 5.66
C ASN A 26 15.62 10.74 6.92
N SER A 27 16.57 11.54 7.40
CA SER A 27 17.50 11.15 8.47
C SER A 27 17.07 11.54 9.89
N ASP A 28 15.90 12.21 10.06
CA ASP A 28 15.50 12.80 11.34
C ASP A 28 14.81 11.82 12.30
N GLY A 29 14.86 10.54 11.99
CA GLY A 29 14.34 9.45 12.81
C GLY A 29 13.66 8.35 12.00
N VAL A 30 13.67 7.16 12.54
CA VAL A 30 13.08 5.95 11.95
C VAL A 30 12.22 5.25 12.98
N GLY A 31 11.09 4.72 12.54
CA GLY A 31 10.30 3.83 13.37
C GLY A 31 9.63 2.73 12.57
N VAL A 32 9.34 1.62 13.26
CA VAL A 32 8.65 0.46 12.70
C VAL A 32 7.54 0.01 13.65
N MET A 33 6.46 -0.50 13.07
CA MET A 33 5.39 -1.20 13.78
C MET A 33 5.06 -2.51 13.07
N PHE A 34 4.87 -3.57 13.85
CA PHE A 34 4.45 -4.88 13.39
C PHE A 34 3.77 -5.67 14.51
N ALA A 35 2.82 -6.53 14.15
CA ALA A 35 2.21 -7.43 15.12
C ALA A 35 3.09 -8.67 15.33
N ASN A 36 3.19 -9.11 16.58
CA ASN A 36 3.91 -10.31 16.96
C ASN A 36 3.21 -11.03 18.12
N ASN A 37 2.65 -12.19 17.86
CA ASN A 37 1.96 -13.01 18.85
C ASN A 37 0.86 -12.29 19.66
N GLY A 38 0.09 -11.43 18.98
CA GLY A 38 -1.01 -10.68 19.59
C GLY A 38 -0.59 -9.35 20.25
N ASP A 39 0.69 -9.01 20.21
CA ASP A 39 1.21 -7.70 20.67
C ASP A 39 1.63 -6.84 19.48
N LEU A 40 1.42 -5.54 19.57
CA LEU A 40 1.96 -4.58 18.62
C LEU A 40 3.34 -4.12 19.07
N VAL A 41 4.35 -4.49 18.30
CA VAL A 41 5.75 -4.12 18.58
C VAL A 41 6.08 -2.81 17.91
N ILE A 42 6.55 -1.85 18.70
CA ILE A 42 6.98 -0.54 18.25
C ILE A 42 8.48 -0.39 18.55
N LYS A 43 9.26 -0.03 17.52
CA LYS A 43 10.67 0.33 17.69
C LYS A 43 10.96 1.63 16.98
N LYS A 44 11.75 2.50 17.62
CA LYS A 44 12.12 3.81 17.10
C LYS A 44 13.58 4.08 17.37
N ILE A 45 14.29 4.69 16.40
CA ILE A 45 15.67 5.16 16.56
C ILE A 45 15.85 6.52 15.88
N ILE A 46 16.90 7.23 16.27
CA ILE A 46 17.45 8.37 15.52
C ILE A 46 18.83 7.95 15.06
N PRO A 47 18.97 7.38 13.84
CA PRO A 47 20.26 6.87 13.36
C PRO A 47 21.24 8.03 13.14
N LYS A 48 22.49 7.83 13.48
CA LYS A 48 23.56 8.83 13.26
C LYS A 48 24.06 8.86 11.82
N ASN A 49 23.85 7.77 11.09
CA ASN A 49 24.29 7.59 9.71
C ASN A 49 23.48 6.46 9.05
N ALA A 50 23.67 6.31 7.73
CA ALA A 50 22.99 5.28 6.95
C ALA A 50 23.30 3.85 7.42
N GLU A 51 24.53 3.59 7.87
CA GLU A 51 24.95 2.28 8.37
C GLU A 51 24.12 1.85 9.59
N GLU A 52 23.91 2.74 10.55
CA GLU A 52 23.09 2.47 11.74
C GLU A 52 21.62 2.22 11.36
N PHE A 53 21.09 2.95 10.37
CA PHE A 53 19.77 2.65 9.83
C PHE A 53 19.70 1.29 9.13
N ILE A 54 20.70 0.94 8.32
CA ILE A 54 20.77 -0.35 7.63
C ILE A 54 20.79 -1.49 8.65
N GLN A 55 21.59 -1.37 9.72
CA GLN A 55 21.62 -2.35 10.81
C GLN A 55 20.25 -2.51 11.48
N PHE A 56 19.57 -1.39 11.78
CA PHE A 56 18.22 -1.40 12.33
C PHE A 56 17.23 -2.08 11.36
N TYR A 57 17.28 -1.74 10.07
CA TYR A 57 16.44 -2.37 9.06
C TYR A 57 16.64 -3.89 9.01
N ARG A 58 17.90 -4.36 9.00
CA ARG A 58 18.23 -5.78 8.96
C ARG A 58 17.76 -6.54 10.20
N ALA A 59 17.85 -5.91 11.37
CA ALA A 59 17.47 -6.55 12.65
C ALA A 59 15.95 -6.55 12.89
N ASP A 60 15.27 -5.46 12.57
CA ASP A 60 13.95 -5.18 13.09
C ASP A 60 12.85 -5.02 12.02
N ILE A 61 13.20 -4.83 10.74
CA ILE A 61 12.23 -4.55 9.67
C ILE A 61 12.23 -5.68 8.63
N GLN A 62 13.40 -6.11 8.18
CA GLN A 62 13.54 -7.08 7.10
C GLN A 62 12.78 -8.38 7.39
N GLY A 63 12.04 -8.87 6.38
CA GLY A 63 11.33 -10.15 6.46
C GLY A 63 10.12 -10.16 7.38
N ARG A 64 9.52 -9.00 7.67
CA ARG A 64 8.32 -8.86 8.49
C ARG A 64 7.15 -8.27 7.71
N ASP A 65 5.94 -8.65 8.09
CA ASP A 65 4.73 -7.93 7.76
C ASP A 65 4.69 -6.68 8.64
N CYS A 66 5.03 -5.51 8.11
CA CYS A 66 5.21 -4.29 8.92
C CYS A 66 4.95 -3.01 8.15
N ALA A 67 4.81 -1.92 8.89
CA ALA A 67 4.96 -0.58 8.36
C ALA A 67 6.19 0.08 9.01
N PHE A 68 6.96 0.86 8.24
CA PHE A 68 8.06 1.65 8.75
C PHE A 68 8.10 3.04 8.14
N HIS A 69 8.66 3.98 8.88
CA HIS A 69 8.66 5.39 8.53
C HIS A 69 10.04 5.99 8.73
N LEU A 70 10.53 6.71 7.72
CA LEU A 70 11.71 7.55 7.82
C LEU A 70 11.29 9.02 7.81
N ARG A 71 11.70 9.73 8.84
CA ARG A 71 11.28 11.10 9.09
C ARG A 71 12.17 12.12 8.39
N MET A 72 11.54 13.12 7.77
CA MET A 72 12.12 14.42 7.46
C MET A 72 11.29 15.45 8.21
N ARG A 73 11.90 16.16 9.14
CA ARG A 73 11.21 17.11 10.01
C ARG A 73 10.60 18.28 9.22
N THR A 74 9.32 18.49 9.41
CA THR A 74 8.60 19.70 9.00
C THR A 74 8.09 20.46 10.21
N HIS A 75 7.66 19.74 11.26
CA HIS A 75 7.14 20.27 12.51
C HIS A 75 7.64 19.45 13.71
N GLY A 76 7.60 20.03 14.91
CA GLY A 76 8.06 19.37 16.13
C GLY A 76 9.59 19.31 16.28
N GLU A 77 10.07 18.79 17.38
CA GLU A 77 11.49 18.59 17.67
C GLU A 77 12.02 17.31 17.01
N ILE A 78 13.36 17.18 16.82
CA ILE A 78 13.99 15.91 16.40
C ILE A 78 14.27 15.11 17.67
N ASP A 79 13.32 14.26 18.03
CA ASP A 79 13.38 13.37 19.16
C ASP A 79 12.56 12.10 18.91
N LEU A 80 12.66 11.11 19.80
CA LEU A 80 11.91 9.86 19.69
C LEU A 80 10.41 10.06 19.90
N ALA A 81 9.99 11.11 20.62
CA ALA A 81 8.58 11.41 20.85
C ALA A 81 7.90 11.87 19.55
N ASN A 82 8.64 12.52 18.67
CA ASN A 82 8.18 12.98 17.37
C ASN A 82 8.50 12.02 16.21
N CYS A 83 9.11 10.85 16.47
CA CYS A 83 9.22 9.78 15.49
C CYS A 83 7.93 8.96 15.43
N HIS A 84 7.48 8.63 14.21
CA HIS A 84 6.39 7.66 14.03
C HIS A 84 6.84 6.24 14.42
N PRO A 85 5.87 5.34 14.76
CA PRO A 85 4.43 5.58 14.85
C PRO A 85 4.02 6.29 16.15
N TYR A 86 2.80 6.81 16.17
CA TYR A 86 2.15 7.37 17.36
C TYR A 86 1.02 6.46 17.84
N GLU A 87 0.85 6.36 19.15
CA GLU A 87 -0.28 5.70 19.76
C GLU A 87 -1.57 6.45 19.48
N VAL A 88 -2.57 5.76 18.96
CA VAL A 88 -3.94 6.23 18.83
C VAL A 88 -4.79 5.74 19.98
N LEU A 89 -4.79 4.44 20.22
CA LEU A 89 -5.48 3.78 21.33
C LEU A 89 -4.53 2.81 22.02
N ASN A 90 -4.69 2.62 23.33
CA ASN A 90 -3.98 1.60 24.09
C ASN A 90 -4.93 0.50 24.58
N ARG A 91 -4.41 -0.71 24.72
CA ARG A 91 -5.19 -1.90 25.09
C ARG A 91 -5.78 -1.82 26.48
N ALA A 92 -5.09 -1.16 27.40
CA ALA A 92 -5.54 -1.09 28.78
C ALA A 92 -6.87 -0.31 28.93
N GLU A 93 -7.06 0.70 28.10
CA GLU A 93 -8.26 1.56 28.12
C GLU A 93 -9.32 1.14 27.10
N HIS A 94 -8.90 0.59 25.95
CA HIS A 94 -9.76 0.40 24.79
C HIS A 94 -9.83 -1.06 24.30
N GLY A 95 -9.12 -2.00 24.93
CA GLY A 95 -9.09 -3.41 24.54
C GLY A 95 -8.21 -3.72 23.33
N ILE A 96 -7.64 -2.71 22.69
CA ILE A 96 -6.82 -2.81 21.47
C ILE A 96 -5.66 -1.81 21.53
N ASP A 97 -4.48 -2.23 21.04
CA ASP A 97 -3.40 -1.30 20.71
C ASP A 97 -3.55 -0.89 19.26
N LEU A 98 -3.73 0.40 19.00
CA LEU A 98 -3.84 0.95 17.65
C LEU A 98 -2.83 2.09 17.49
N TRP A 99 -1.97 1.99 16.48
CA TRP A 99 -0.92 2.97 16.22
C TRP A 99 -0.98 3.48 14.78
N LEU A 100 -0.46 4.69 14.56
CA LEU A 100 -0.52 5.40 13.29
C LEU A 100 0.85 5.92 12.85
N MET A 101 1.13 5.78 11.56
CA MET A 101 2.19 6.49 10.84
C MET A 101 1.59 7.44 9.82
N HIS A 102 2.23 8.59 9.60
CA HIS A 102 1.79 9.62 8.69
C HIS A 102 2.92 10.11 7.78
N ASN A 103 2.60 10.30 6.53
CA ASN A 103 3.41 11.07 5.59
C ASN A 103 2.57 12.19 4.96
N GLY A 104 3.01 13.43 5.16
CA GLY A 104 2.36 14.64 4.67
C GLY A 104 2.53 15.81 5.65
N VAL A 105 1.67 16.80 5.52
CA VAL A 105 1.55 17.95 6.44
C VAL A 105 0.06 18.21 6.66
N LEU A 106 -0.37 18.10 7.91
CA LEU A 106 -1.75 18.33 8.29
C LEU A 106 -1.98 19.78 8.70
N SER A 107 -3.04 20.36 8.17
CA SER A 107 -3.54 21.67 8.61
C SER A 107 -4.37 21.48 9.87
N THR A 108 -3.71 21.18 10.99
CA THR A 108 -4.36 21.16 12.31
C THR A 108 -4.45 22.58 12.81
N GLY A 109 -5.64 23.03 13.23
CA GLY A 109 -5.90 24.39 13.69
C GLY A 109 -4.93 24.92 14.77
N ASN A 110 -5.41 25.46 15.86
CA ASN A 110 -4.56 26.02 16.92
C ASN A 110 -3.72 24.92 17.61
N LYS A 111 -2.41 24.89 17.35
CA LYS A 111 -1.50 23.90 17.94
C LYS A 111 -1.21 24.26 19.38
N ALA A 112 -1.88 23.61 20.34
CA ALA A 112 -1.70 23.85 21.76
C ALA A 112 -0.28 23.50 22.23
N ASN A 113 0.40 22.55 21.59
CA ASN A 113 1.77 22.14 21.91
C ASN A 113 2.67 22.20 20.67
N VAL A 114 3.40 23.29 20.51
CA VAL A 114 4.29 23.54 19.37
C VAL A 114 5.50 22.59 19.29
N LYS A 115 5.80 21.85 20.38
CA LYS A 115 6.88 20.84 20.40
C LYS A 115 6.48 19.53 19.72
N MET A 116 5.17 19.27 19.62
CA MET A 116 4.63 18.07 19.02
C MET A 116 4.34 18.26 17.54
N SER A 117 4.39 17.15 16.79
CA SER A 117 4.06 17.16 15.38
C SER A 117 2.56 17.43 15.14
N ASP A 118 2.21 17.83 13.93
CA ASP A 118 0.84 17.96 13.46
C ASP A 118 0.06 16.65 13.57
N THR A 119 0.72 15.51 13.33
CA THR A 119 0.14 14.17 13.50
C THR A 119 -0.30 13.91 14.94
N TRP A 120 0.52 14.28 15.93
CA TRP A 120 0.17 14.12 17.31
C TRP A 120 -1.11 14.90 17.67
N HIS A 121 -1.21 16.14 17.20
CA HIS A 121 -2.41 16.97 17.38
C HIS A 121 -3.63 16.32 16.73
N TYR A 122 -3.48 15.84 15.48
CA TYR A 122 -4.56 15.19 14.76
C TYR A 122 -5.09 13.94 15.47
N ILE A 123 -4.19 13.15 16.03
CA ILE A 123 -4.59 11.97 16.81
C ILE A 123 -5.42 12.38 18.03
N ASN A 124 -4.94 13.34 18.82
CA ASN A 124 -5.59 13.71 20.07
C ASN A 124 -6.90 14.48 19.86
N ASP A 125 -6.96 15.33 18.84
CA ASP A 125 -8.11 16.20 18.59
C ASP A 125 -9.23 15.48 17.80
N TYR A 126 -8.88 14.48 16.96
CA TYR A 126 -9.83 13.84 16.06
C TYR A 126 -9.89 12.31 16.22
N LEU A 127 -8.77 11.59 16.06
CA LEU A 127 -8.81 10.13 15.96
C LEU A 127 -9.17 9.47 17.29
N LYS A 128 -8.55 9.87 18.41
CA LYS A 128 -8.88 9.31 19.73
C LYS A 128 -10.35 9.48 20.09
N PRO A 129 -10.94 10.70 20.02
CA PRO A 129 -12.36 10.87 20.29
C PRO A 129 -13.27 10.06 19.36
N MET A 130 -12.89 9.91 18.10
CA MET A 130 -13.67 9.18 17.11
C MET A 130 -13.66 7.67 17.38
N LEU A 131 -12.53 7.11 17.81
CA LEU A 131 -12.31 5.66 17.88
C LEU A 131 -12.45 5.09 19.30
N ALA A 132 -12.42 5.92 20.35
CA ALA A 132 -12.46 5.46 21.74
C ALA A 132 -13.69 4.60 22.08
N GLY A 133 -14.85 4.91 21.51
CA GLY A 133 -16.09 4.17 21.73
C GLY A 133 -16.27 2.95 20.82
N ASN A 134 -15.57 2.88 19.73
CA ASN A 134 -15.60 1.77 18.74
C ASN A 134 -14.27 1.68 18.00
N PRO A 135 -13.27 1.02 18.57
CA PRO A 135 -11.95 0.88 17.96
C PRO A 135 -11.95 0.19 16.57
N ASP A 136 -12.85 -0.76 16.35
CA ASP A 136 -12.97 -1.49 15.09
C ASP A 136 -13.40 -0.59 13.92
N PHE A 137 -13.99 0.55 14.22
CA PHE A 137 -14.33 1.55 13.21
C PHE A 137 -13.11 2.03 12.43
N ALA A 138 -11.89 1.97 13.00
CA ALA A 138 -10.64 2.29 12.31
C ALA A 138 -10.41 1.48 11.01
N PHE A 139 -10.99 0.28 10.95
CA PHE A 139 -10.88 -0.63 9.80
C PHE A 139 -12.12 -0.61 8.91
N HIS A 140 -13.13 0.17 9.25
CA HIS A 140 -14.35 0.29 8.46
C HIS A 140 -14.13 1.19 7.22
N PRO A 141 -14.65 0.84 6.02
CA PRO A 141 -14.52 1.67 4.82
C PRO A 141 -15.00 3.11 4.98
N ALA A 142 -16.07 3.34 5.76
CA ALA A 142 -16.55 4.68 6.04
C ALA A 142 -15.53 5.52 6.83
N PHE A 143 -14.76 4.92 7.75
CA PHE A 143 -13.67 5.60 8.42
C PHE A 143 -12.59 6.01 7.43
N LYS A 144 -12.16 5.08 6.55
CA LYS A 144 -11.19 5.36 5.50
C LYS A 144 -11.65 6.54 4.64
N ALA A 145 -12.89 6.53 4.17
CA ALA A 145 -13.44 7.60 3.32
C ALA A 145 -13.48 8.96 4.06
N LEU A 146 -14.02 8.98 5.30
CA LEU A 146 -14.11 10.21 6.11
C LEU A 146 -12.74 10.82 6.41
N VAL A 147 -11.78 9.98 6.79
CA VAL A 147 -10.43 10.47 7.12
C VAL A 147 -9.68 10.88 5.86
N SER A 148 -9.82 10.14 4.75
CA SER A 148 -9.26 10.50 3.44
C SER A 148 -9.70 11.90 3.01
N ASP A 149 -11.02 12.16 3.04
CA ASP A 149 -11.58 13.47 2.68
C ASP A 149 -11.06 14.58 3.60
N HIS A 150 -10.99 14.31 4.91
CA HIS A 150 -10.56 15.31 5.89
C HIS A 150 -9.08 15.66 5.79
N ILE A 151 -8.18 14.68 5.54
CA ILE A 151 -6.73 14.92 5.47
C ILE A 151 -6.27 15.37 4.08
N GLY A 152 -7.06 15.12 3.05
CA GLY A 152 -6.74 15.41 1.64
C GLY A 152 -5.67 14.49 1.06
N GLY A 153 -5.62 14.36 -0.26
CA GLY A 153 -4.79 13.39 -1.00
C GLY A 153 -3.27 13.53 -0.83
N SER A 154 -2.77 14.69 -0.40
CA SER A 154 -1.33 14.86 -0.12
C SER A 154 -0.85 14.14 1.14
N ASN A 155 -1.77 13.75 2.03
CA ASN A 155 -1.48 13.06 3.30
C ASN A 155 -1.80 11.58 3.20
N LYS A 156 -0.94 10.72 3.75
CA LYS A 156 -1.13 9.27 3.80
C LYS A 156 -0.98 8.78 5.22
N PHE A 157 -1.93 7.97 5.67
CA PHE A 157 -1.86 7.29 6.96
C PHE A 157 -1.71 5.79 6.79
N VAL A 158 -0.96 5.17 7.69
CA VAL A 158 -1.01 3.73 7.93
C VAL A 158 -1.36 3.52 9.39
N LEU A 159 -2.49 2.87 9.66
CA LEU A 159 -2.86 2.40 10.99
C LEU A 159 -2.64 0.90 11.06
N MET A 160 -2.19 0.42 12.21
CA MET A 160 -2.02 -1.01 12.49
C MET A 160 -2.38 -1.29 13.94
N ASP A 161 -3.00 -2.44 14.18
CA ASP A 161 -3.32 -2.92 15.51
C ASP A 161 -2.43 -4.10 15.95
N ASN A 162 -2.66 -4.55 17.19
CA ASN A 162 -1.94 -5.68 17.77
C ASN A 162 -2.27 -7.04 17.14
N GLU A 163 -3.35 -7.15 16.36
CA GLU A 163 -3.68 -8.35 15.59
C GLU A 163 -3.03 -8.33 14.20
N GLY A 164 -2.38 -7.23 13.83
CA GLY A 164 -1.75 -7.04 12.52
C GLY A 164 -2.73 -6.58 11.45
N ARG A 165 -3.97 -6.22 11.83
CA ARG A 165 -4.89 -5.58 10.88
C ARG A 165 -4.30 -4.22 10.50
N GLN A 166 -4.25 -3.93 9.22
CA GLN A 166 -3.67 -2.71 8.69
C GLN A 166 -4.64 -2.02 7.75
N VAL A 167 -4.73 -0.70 7.86
CA VAL A 167 -5.43 0.14 6.88
C VAL A 167 -4.50 1.24 6.40
N VAL A 168 -4.49 1.45 5.08
CA VAL A 168 -3.76 2.55 4.43
C VAL A 168 -4.79 3.53 3.89
N ILE A 169 -4.73 4.78 4.35
CA ILE A 169 -5.59 5.87 3.89
C ILE A 169 -4.84 6.65 2.82
N ASN A 170 -5.51 6.97 1.71
CA ASN A 170 -4.94 7.52 0.48
C ASN A 170 -3.84 6.60 -0.09
N GLN A 171 -4.13 5.30 -0.11
CA GLN A 171 -3.23 4.27 -0.61
C GLN A 171 -2.93 4.45 -2.10
N GLU A 172 -3.92 4.85 -2.87
CA GLU A 172 -3.89 5.16 -4.29
C GLU A 172 -2.93 6.30 -4.65
N GLU A 173 -2.65 7.20 -3.70
CA GLU A 173 -1.69 8.30 -3.83
C GLU A 173 -0.24 7.88 -3.53
N GLY A 174 -0.02 6.62 -3.23
CA GLY A 174 1.30 6.01 -3.05
C GLY A 174 1.74 5.27 -4.30
N VAL A 175 2.84 4.55 -4.20
CA VAL A 175 3.43 3.79 -5.28
C VAL A 175 3.76 2.38 -4.81
N TYR A 176 3.30 1.38 -5.57
CA TYR A 176 3.74 0.00 -5.37
C TYR A 176 5.02 -0.24 -6.13
N TRP A 177 6.01 -0.80 -5.46
CA TRP A 177 7.29 -1.09 -6.05
C TRP A 177 7.99 -2.25 -5.35
N GLY A 178 8.36 -3.27 -6.11
CA GLY A 178 9.12 -4.42 -5.61
C GLY A 178 8.45 -5.15 -4.44
N GLY A 179 7.11 -5.24 -4.38
CA GLY A 179 6.38 -5.84 -3.27
C GLY A 179 6.29 -4.96 -2.02
N LEU A 180 6.59 -3.68 -2.16
CA LEU A 180 6.45 -2.64 -1.15
C LEU A 180 5.39 -1.64 -1.60
N TRP A 181 4.65 -1.06 -0.66
CA TRP A 181 3.95 0.18 -0.90
C TRP A 181 4.77 1.33 -0.29
N LEU A 182 4.99 2.41 -1.06
CA LEU A 182 5.71 3.61 -0.66
C LEU A 182 4.78 4.82 -0.76
N SER A 183 4.76 5.65 0.25
CA SER A 183 3.94 6.86 0.26
C SER A 183 4.37 7.92 -0.77
N ASN A 184 5.60 7.84 -1.27
CA ASN A 184 6.15 8.68 -2.34
C ASN A 184 7.46 8.10 -2.87
N THR A 185 7.99 8.71 -3.95
CA THR A 185 9.23 8.31 -4.62
C THR A 185 10.35 9.35 -4.52
N TYR A 186 10.24 10.32 -3.62
CA TYR A 186 11.21 11.42 -3.57
C TYR A 186 12.63 10.97 -3.23
N ALA A 187 12.75 9.93 -2.43
CA ALA A 187 14.05 9.37 -2.03
C ALA A 187 14.83 8.77 -3.21
N TRP A 188 14.14 8.34 -4.28
CA TRP A 188 14.77 7.63 -5.40
C TRP A 188 14.23 7.97 -6.78
N SER A 189 13.65 9.14 -6.98
CA SER A 189 13.25 9.52 -8.35
C SER A 189 14.43 9.42 -9.30
N ALA A 190 14.20 8.91 -10.51
CA ALA A 190 15.23 8.71 -11.53
C ALA A 190 16.09 9.97 -11.80
N SER A 191 15.53 11.16 -11.59
CA SER A 191 16.24 12.44 -11.69
C SER A 191 17.25 12.67 -10.56
N LYS A 192 17.07 12.06 -9.39
CA LYS A 192 17.96 12.17 -8.23
C LYS A 192 19.04 11.10 -8.25
N SER A 193 18.72 9.90 -8.74
CA SER A 193 19.69 8.83 -9.02
C SER A 193 20.66 9.21 -10.14
N ALA A 194 20.24 10.01 -11.11
CA ALA A 194 21.08 10.49 -12.21
C ALA A 194 22.24 11.37 -11.76
N GLY A 195 22.18 12.02 -10.58
CA GLY A 195 23.28 12.79 -10.02
C GLY A 195 24.34 11.96 -9.30
N LYS A 196 23.98 10.81 -8.73
CA LYS A 196 24.90 9.90 -8.01
C LYS A 196 25.47 8.80 -8.91
N TYR A 197 24.77 8.46 -9.99
CA TYR A 197 25.19 7.45 -10.97
C TYR A 197 25.11 8.08 -12.37
N PRO A 198 26.25 8.36 -13.04
CA PRO A 198 26.25 8.86 -14.41
C PRO A 198 25.58 7.83 -15.31
N VAL A 199 24.34 8.11 -15.65
CA VAL A 199 23.52 7.24 -16.49
C VAL A 199 23.93 7.47 -17.95
N ASN A 200 24.92 6.74 -18.41
CA ASN A 200 24.90 6.36 -19.81
C ASN A 200 23.70 5.41 -19.97
N GLY A 201 22.72 5.74 -20.82
CA GLY A 201 21.40 5.09 -20.87
C GLY A 201 21.37 3.55 -20.99
N LYS A 202 22.53 2.91 -21.26
CA LYS A 202 22.72 1.47 -21.20
C LYS A 202 22.97 0.90 -19.79
N LYS A 203 23.49 1.69 -18.84
CA LYS A 203 23.72 1.24 -17.45
C LYS A 203 22.49 1.37 -16.55
N ALA A 204 21.64 2.36 -16.79
CA ALA A 204 20.36 2.46 -16.08
C ALA A 204 19.45 1.26 -16.36
N LYS A 205 19.44 0.79 -17.64
CA LYS A 205 18.72 -0.46 -17.99
C LYS A 205 19.30 -1.70 -17.32
N LYS A 206 20.59 -1.71 -16.96
CA LYS A 206 21.24 -2.86 -16.33
C LYS A 206 21.01 -2.89 -14.81
N GLN A 207 20.94 -1.72 -14.15
CA GLN A 207 20.62 -1.66 -12.73
C GLN A 207 19.11 -1.94 -12.46
N VAL A 208 18.24 -1.50 -13.38
CA VAL A 208 16.82 -1.91 -13.35
C VAL A 208 16.67 -3.42 -13.61
N LYS A 209 17.62 -4.08 -14.29
CA LYS A 209 17.63 -5.54 -14.51
C LYS A 209 18.14 -6.35 -13.29
N GLU A 210 18.93 -5.76 -12.40
CA GLU A 210 19.38 -6.42 -11.16
C GLU A 210 18.35 -6.28 -10.02
N MET A 211 17.35 -5.43 -10.20
CA MET A 211 16.18 -5.45 -9.35
C MET A 211 15.28 -6.60 -9.83
N PRO A 212 14.76 -7.43 -8.93
CA PRO A 212 13.83 -8.48 -9.34
C PRO A 212 12.78 -7.86 -10.25
N GLU A 213 12.64 -8.41 -11.47
CA GLU A 213 11.52 -8.02 -12.34
C GLU A 213 10.28 -7.96 -11.48
N ILE A 214 9.61 -6.82 -11.48
CA ILE A 214 8.30 -6.68 -10.89
C ILE A 214 7.39 -7.57 -11.74
N ARG A 215 7.38 -8.87 -11.45
CA ARG A 215 6.24 -9.68 -11.80
C ARG A 215 5.16 -9.17 -10.88
N SER A 216 4.10 -8.65 -11.47
CA SER A 216 2.99 -8.03 -10.80
C SER A 216 2.72 -8.72 -9.46
N VAL A 217 2.92 -7.99 -8.38
CA VAL A 217 2.44 -8.37 -7.06
C VAL A 217 1.08 -7.71 -6.87
N TYR A 218 0.37 -7.45 -7.96
CA TYR A 218 -1.07 -7.42 -7.93
C TYR A 218 -1.61 -8.87 -7.90
N LYS A 219 -1.15 -9.67 -6.95
CA LYS A 219 -2.13 -10.48 -6.28
C LYS A 219 -3.00 -9.45 -5.60
N TYR A 220 -4.18 -9.24 -6.15
CA TYR A 220 -5.20 -8.54 -5.42
C TYR A 220 -5.14 -9.11 -4.00
N SER A 221 -4.52 -8.36 -3.10
CA SER A 221 -4.92 -8.52 -1.73
C SER A 221 -6.39 -8.18 -1.84
N TYR A 222 -7.21 -9.20 -1.80
CA TYR A 222 -8.64 -9.15 -1.64
C TYR A 222 -8.94 -7.87 -0.87
N ILE A 223 -9.39 -6.82 -1.58
CA ILE A 223 -9.96 -5.65 -0.92
C ILE A 223 -11.25 -6.23 -0.39
N PRO A 224 -11.40 -6.44 0.94
CA PRO A 224 -12.67 -6.87 1.48
C PRO A 224 -13.67 -5.85 0.98
N THR A 225 -14.55 -6.26 0.07
CA THR A 225 -15.67 -5.41 -0.31
C THR A 225 -16.42 -5.10 0.97
N THR A 226 -17.11 -3.98 1.03
CA THR A 226 -17.88 -3.47 2.17
C THR A 226 -18.79 -4.51 2.85
N TYR A 227 -18.93 -5.68 2.28
CA TYR A 227 -19.80 -6.78 2.70
C TYR A 227 -19.16 -7.83 3.61
N ASP A 228 -17.82 -7.95 3.65
CA ASP A 228 -17.15 -8.90 4.53
C ASP A 228 -17.20 -8.51 6.01
N TYR A 229 -17.54 -7.23 6.29
CA TYR A 229 -17.68 -6.72 7.65
C TYR A 229 -19.08 -6.82 8.26
N LEU A 230 -20.09 -7.18 7.46
CA LEU A 230 -21.45 -7.38 7.95
C LEU A 230 -21.71 -8.84 8.32
N GLY A 231 -20.90 -9.42 9.23
CA GLY A 231 -21.11 -10.65 9.97
C GLY A 231 -21.89 -11.76 9.28
N LYS A 232 -21.24 -12.92 9.05
CA LYS A 232 -21.81 -14.24 8.76
C LYS A 232 -23.22 -14.26 8.15
N GLY A 233 -23.32 -13.80 6.93
CA GLY A 233 -24.43 -14.06 6.02
C GLY A 233 -23.82 -14.15 4.64
N ASP A 234 -24.08 -15.23 3.90
CA ASP A 234 -23.60 -15.49 2.54
C ASP A 234 -24.06 -14.41 1.55
N TYR A 235 -23.38 -13.27 1.56
CA TYR A 235 -23.51 -12.29 0.50
C TYR A 235 -22.35 -12.53 -0.48
N MET A 236 -22.62 -13.33 -1.50
CA MET A 236 -21.74 -13.42 -2.67
C MET A 236 -21.77 -12.06 -3.36
N VAL A 237 -20.62 -11.41 -3.48
CA VAL A 237 -20.46 -10.29 -4.41
C VAL A 237 -20.77 -10.83 -5.79
N SER A 238 -21.71 -10.22 -6.53
CA SER A 238 -22.04 -10.72 -7.85
C SER A 238 -20.85 -10.58 -8.77
N ASP A 239 -20.65 -11.54 -9.67
CA ASP A 239 -19.60 -11.49 -10.70
C ASP A 239 -19.71 -10.20 -11.51
N GLU A 240 -20.93 -9.72 -11.74
CA GLU A 240 -21.21 -8.44 -12.40
C GLU A 240 -20.55 -7.25 -11.70
N TYR A 241 -20.64 -7.16 -10.37
CA TYR A 241 -20.00 -6.09 -9.62
C TYR A 241 -18.49 -6.18 -9.68
N THR A 242 -17.93 -7.39 -9.56
CA THR A 242 -16.49 -7.62 -9.66
C THR A 242 -15.96 -7.25 -11.04
N VAL A 243 -16.65 -7.65 -12.10
CA VAL A 243 -16.29 -7.31 -13.49
C VAL A 243 -16.35 -5.80 -13.70
N GLN A 244 -17.45 -5.13 -13.30
CA GLN A 244 -17.58 -3.68 -13.45
C GLN A 244 -16.49 -2.93 -12.73
N SER A 245 -16.21 -3.25 -11.46
CA SER A 245 -15.17 -2.57 -10.67
C SER A 245 -13.78 -2.67 -11.31
N ASN A 246 -13.43 -3.84 -11.85
CA ASN A 246 -12.14 -4.02 -12.50
C ASN A 246 -12.04 -3.31 -13.86
N LEU A 247 -13.13 -3.18 -14.60
CA LEU A 247 -13.18 -2.39 -15.83
C LEU A 247 -13.07 -0.88 -15.52
N ASP A 248 -13.68 -0.41 -14.45
CA ASP A 248 -13.58 0.97 -13.97
C ASP A 248 -12.12 1.30 -13.55
N ASP A 249 -11.41 0.34 -12.93
CA ASP A 249 -10.00 0.48 -12.56
C ASP A 249 -9.08 0.62 -13.79
N LEU A 250 -9.36 -0.11 -14.87
CA LEU A 250 -8.63 0.07 -16.14
C LEU A 250 -8.82 1.46 -16.73
N ASP A 251 -10.05 1.96 -16.75
CA ASP A 251 -10.36 3.32 -17.23
C ASP A 251 -9.68 4.37 -16.36
N TYR A 252 -9.66 4.18 -15.04
CA TYR A 252 -8.96 5.04 -14.08
C TYR A 252 -7.45 5.06 -14.32
N CYS A 253 -6.87 3.92 -14.69
CA CYS A 253 -5.45 3.81 -15.07
C CYS A 253 -5.13 4.38 -16.47
N GLY A 254 -6.13 4.93 -17.17
CA GLY A 254 -5.98 5.52 -18.49
C GLY A 254 -5.88 4.51 -19.62
N ILE A 255 -6.26 3.25 -19.37
CA ILE A 255 -6.35 2.20 -20.39
C ILE A 255 -7.74 2.30 -21.00
N SER A 256 -7.85 3.11 -22.07
CA SER A 256 -9.11 3.21 -22.82
C SER A 256 -9.43 1.87 -23.50
N HIS A 257 -10.57 1.29 -23.15
CA HIS A 257 -11.04 0.02 -23.69
C HIS A 257 -12.52 0.10 -24.14
N GLY A 258 -12.91 -0.82 -25.01
CA GLY A 258 -14.30 -0.97 -25.47
C GLY A 258 -15.01 -2.20 -24.88
N VAL A 259 -14.49 -2.73 -23.75
CA VAL A 259 -15.05 -3.91 -23.08
C VAL A 259 -16.28 -3.51 -22.28
N THR A 260 -17.39 -4.20 -22.48
CA THR A 260 -18.61 -4.05 -21.68
C THR A 260 -18.62 -5.06 -20.54
N VAL A 261 -19.40 -4.80 -19.50
CA VAL A 261 -19.62 -5.76 -18.40
C VAL A 261 -20.10 -7.12 -18.93
N GLY A 262 -20.98 -7.11 -19.93
CA GLY A 262 -21.43 -8.35 -20.57
C GLY A 262 -20.29 -9.17 -21.18
N MET A 263 -19.36 -8.52 -21.88
CA MET A 263 -18.16 -9.21 -22.42
C MET A 263 -17.25 -9.76 -21.31
N GLY A 264 -17.12 -9.03 -20.21
CA GLY A 264 -16.38 -9.49 -19.04
C GLY A 264 -17.04 -10.70 -18.38
N LEU A 265 -18.35 -10.71 -18.25
CA LEU A 265 -19.13 -11.83 -17.72
C LEU A 265 -19.04 -13.06 -18.63
N ASP A 266 -19.17 -12.90 -19.96
CA ASP A 266 -18.99 -13.98 -20.93
C ASP A 266 -17.57 -14.60 -20.83
N PHE A 267 -16.54 -13.77 -20.56
CA PHE A 267 -15.18 -14.24 -20.33
C PHE A 267 -15.08 -15.01 -19.00
N VAL A 268 -15.72 -14.51 -17.94
CA VAL A 268 -15.75 -15.20 -16.63
C VAL A 268 -16.46 -16.54 -16.72
N ASP A 269 -17.56 -16.60 -17.45
CA ASP A 269 -18.31 -17.86 -17.68
C ASP A 269 -17.48 -18.91 -18.41
N GLU A 270 -16.63 -18.51 -19.35
CA GLU A 270 -15.79 -19.42 -20.15
C GLU A 270 -14.49 -19.81 -19.44
N PHE A 271 -13.84 -18.87 -18.75
CA PHE A 271 -12.47 -19.04 -18.23
C PHE A 271 -12.35 -18.95 -16.70
N GLY A 272 -13.41 -18.52 -16.01
CA GLY A 272 -13.44 -18.30 -14.58
C GLY A 272 -12.93 -16.93 -14.15
N MET A 273 -13.37 -16.47 -12.97
CA MET A 273 -13.04 -15.17 -12.42
C MET A 273 -11.53 -14.98 -12.19
N GLU A 274 -10.80 -16.00 -11.76
CA GLU A 274 -9.35 -15.92 -11.57
C GLU A 274 -8.62 -15.60 -12.88
N SER A 275 -9.06 -16.19 -13.99
CA SER A 275 -8.49 -15.91 -15.32
C SER A 275 -8.83 -14.51 -15.80
N PHE A 276 -10.03 -14.02 -15.50
CA PHE A 276 -10.43 -12.64 -15.79
C PHE A 276 -9.52 -11.65 -15.06
N LEU A 277 -9.34 -11.81 -13.76
CA LEU A 277 -8.49 -10.94 -12.94
C LEU A 277 -7.02 -10.96 -13.40
N ASP A 278 -6.49 -12.14 -13.77
CA ASP A 278 -5.13 -12.25 -14.30
C ASP A 278 -4.93 -11.50 -15.64
N VAL A 279 -5.94 -11.49 -16.51
CA VAL A 279 -5.92 -10.73 -17.77
C VAL A 279 -6.01 -9.23 -17.51
N ILE A 280 -6.81 -8.79 -16.54
CA ILE A 280 -6.86 -7.39 -16.07
C ILE A 280 -5.49 -6.95 -15.58
N ASP A 281 -4.86 -7.73 -14.70
CA ASP A 281 -3.53 -7.44 -14.16
C ASP A 281 -2.48 -7.29 -15.27
N GLN A 282 -2.50 -8.20 -16.24
CA GLN A 282 -1.57 -8.12 -17.37
C GLN A 282 -1.84 -6.90 -18.26
N ALA A 283 -3.09 -6.47 -18.39
CA ALA A 283 -3.42 -5.25 -19.13
C ALA A 283 -2.86 -4.01 -18.42
N MET A 284 -2.99 -3.93 -17.09
CA MET A 284 -2.44 -2.83 -16.30
C MET A 284 -0.92 -2.82 -16.30
N ASP A 285 -0.26 -3.96 -16.06
CA ASP A 285 1.19 -4.08 -15.98
C ASP A 285 1.91 -3.69 -17.27
N ARG A 286 1.32 -3.98 -18.41
CA ARG A 286 1.96 -3.76 -19.71
C ARG A 286 1.58 -2.44 -20.34
N ALA A 287 0.73 -1.61 -19.69
CA ALA A 287 0.11 -0.43 -20.29
C ALA A 287 -0.41 -0.74 -21.71
N ILE A 288 -1.14 -1.85 -21.82
CA ILE A 288 -1.51 -2.43 -23.10
C ILE A 288 -2.54 -1.53 -23.79
N ASP A 289 -2.36 -1.37 -25.11
CA ASP A 289 -3.34 -0.74 -25.99
C ASP A 289 -4.74 -1.33 -25.77
N GLY A 290 -5.71 -0.50 -25.44
CA GLY A 290 -7.10 -0.89 -25.16
C GLY A 290 -7.75 -1.69 -26.30
N GLN A 291 -7.29 -1.54 -27.55
CA GLN A 291 -7.73 -2.36 -28.67
C GLN A 291 -7.33 -3.84 -28.53
N TRP A 292 -6.16 -4.10 -27.96
CA TRP A 292 -5.72 -5.46 -27.69
C TRP A 292 -6.58 -6.10 -26.57
N PHE A 293 -6.80 -5.37 -25.49
CA PHE A 293 -7.64 -5.84 -24.39
C PHE A 293 -9.07 -6.18 -24.84
N THR A 294 -9.67 -5.29 -25.65
CA THR A 294 -11.01 -5.51 -26.23
C THR A 294 -11.05 -6.77 -27.11
N LYS A 295 -9.99 -7.02 -27.90
CA LYS A 295 -9.90 -8.23 -28.73
C LYS A 295 -9.78 -9.50 -27.90
N VAL A 296 -9.03 -9.47 -26.81
CA VAL A 296 -8.88 -10.63 -25.92
C VAL A 296 -10.19 -10.93 -25.20
N MET A 297 -10.87 -9.92 -24.69
CA MET A 297 -12.13 -10.09 -23.96
C MET A 297 -13.32 -10.45 -24.87
N GLY A 298 -13.30 -9.97 -26.12
CA GLY A 298 -14.38 -10.22 -27.09
C GLY A 298 -14.19 -11.43 -27.99
N ASP A 299 -13.03 -12.09 -27.96
CA ASP A 299 -12.71 -13.27 -28.79
C ASP A 299 -12.01 -14.34 -27.95
N HIS A 300 -12.76 -15.31 -27.46
CA HIS A 300 -12.27 -16.38 -26.62
C HIS A 300 -11.22 -17.28 -27.31
N ALA A 301 -11.27 -17.41 -28.64
CA ALA A 301 -10.24 -18.11 -29.39
C ALA A 301 -8.92 -17.32 -29.34
N LYS A 302 -9.00 -16.00 -29.47
CA LYS A 302 -7.86 -15.10 -29.36
C LYS A 302 -7.30 -15.06 -27.94
N ALA A 303 -8.17 -15.09 -26.93
CA ALA A 303 -7.76 -15.19 -25.53
C ALA A 303 -6.90 -16.44 -25.29
N ARG A 304 -7.29 -17.61 -25.79
CA ARG A 304 -6.52 -18.86 -25.69
C ARG A 304 -5.19 -18.81 -26.45
N GLU A 305 -5.15 -18.11 -27.58
CA GLU A 305 -3.92 -17.90 -28.36
C GLU A 305 -2.90 -17.07 -27.57
N VAL A 306 -3.35 -15.98 -26.96
CA VAL A 306 -2.50 -15.04 -26.22
C VAL A 306 -2.14 -15.59 -24.83
N PHE A 307 -3.04 -16.30 -24.19
CA PHE A 307 -2.89 -16.90 -22.88
C PHE A 307 -3.10 -18.43 -22.96
N PRO A 308 -2.08 -19.20 -23.36
CA PRO A 308 -2.22 -20.64 -23.55
C PRO A 308 -2.61 -21.45 -22.29
N TYR A 309 -2.55 -20.82 -21.12
CA TYR A 309 -2.99 -21.42 -19.85
C TYR A 309 -4.50 -21.30 -19.62
N LEU A 310 -5.20 -20.41 -20.34
CA LEU A 310 -6.66 -20.31 -20.28
C LEU A 310 -7.28 -21.62 -20.77
N GLY A 311 -8.06 -22.27 -19.93
CA GLY A 311 -8.65 -23.59 -20.20
C GLY A 311 -7.90 -24.78 -19.61
N ARG A 312 -6.78 -24.57 -18.89
CA ARG A 312 -6.16 -25.63 -18.08
C ARG A 312 -6.83 -25.82 -16.71
N TYR A 313 -7.52 -24.79 -16.23
CA TYR A 313 -8.36 -24.87 -15.03
C TYR A 313 -9.76 -25.26 -15.46
N GLY A 314 -9.99 -26.57 -15.55
CA GLY A 314 -11.33 -27.11 -15.78
C GLY A 314 -12.25 -26.62 -14.67
N VAL A 315 -13.42 -26.14 -15.07
CA VAL A 315 -14.55 -25.91 -14.17
C VAL A 315 -14.74 -27.18 -13.34
N SER A 316 -14.36 -27.15 -12.07
CA SER A 316 -14.76 -28.18 -11.13
C SER A 316 -16.24 -27.96 -10.87
N ASN A 317 -17.09 -28.58 -11.69
CA ASN A 317 -18.50 -28.72 -11.37
C ASN A 317 -18.57 -29.45 -10.04
N GLY A 318 -18.81 -28.69 -8.97
CA GLY A 318 -19.14 -29.25 -7.67
C GLY A 318 -20.43 -30.06 -7.78
N ILE A 319 -20.31 -31.33 -7.48
CA ILE A 319 -21.44 -32.17 -7.07
C ILE A 319 -21.60 -32.02 -5.57
#